data_0a3b3f3885ac1ddbae36552288ab61a7
#
_entry.id   0a3b3f3885ac1ddbae36552288ab61a7
#
_cell.length_a   1.000
_cell.length_b   1.000
_cell.length_c   1.000
_cell.angle_alpha   90.00
_cell.angle_beta   90.00
_cell.angle_gamma   90.00
#
_symmetry.space_group_name_H-M   'P 1'
#
loop_
_entity.id
_entity.type
_entity.pdbx_description
1 polymer ?
#
loop_
_entity_poly.entity_id
_entity_poly.type
_entity_poly.pdbx_seq_one_letter_code
_entity_poly.pdbx_strand_id
1 'polypeptide(L)'
;GPALALADATVADDADVSGGTVVGVGASVGGGATVFGSVLFDGAAVGEGAVVRDSILGRGAIVAPGAELHDAVIGDEAYIGVGNELARGIRVWPGTRLEPTSVRFSSDV
;
A
#
# COMPACT_ATOMS: atom_id res chain seq x y z
N GLY A 1 13.21 -3.32 11.35
CA GLY A 1 14.07 -2.16 11.29
C GLY A 1 13.32 -0.89 10.97
N PRO A 2 14.00 0.24 10.99
CA PRO A 2 13.32 1.50 10.71
C PRO A 2 12.89 1.61 9.25
N ALA A 3 12.07 2.61 8.99
CA ALA A 3 11.69 2.99 7.64
C ALA A 3 12.50 4.19 7.20
N LEU A 4 12.59 4.39 5.88
CA LEU A 4 13.21 5.55 5.29
C LEU A 4 12.15 6.34 4.54
N ALA A 5 11.90 7.59 4.96
CA ALA A 5 10.97 8.47 4.28
C ALA A 5 11.76 9.51 3.48
N LEU A 6 11.46 9.64 2.21
CA LEU A 6 12.15 10.56 1.32
C LEU A 6 11.50 11.94 1.35
N ALA A 7 12.00 12.87 0.51
CA ALA A 7 11.55 14.25 0.53
C ALA A 7 10.04 14.36 0.30
N ASP A 8 9.39 15.24 1.05
CA ASP A 8 7.96 15.52 0.95
C ASP A 8 7.06 14.30 1.23
N ALA A 9 7.64 13.19 1.70
CA ALA A 9 6.82 12.07 2.17
C ALA A 9 6.13 12.46 3.46
N THR A 10 4.90 11.99 3.64
CA THR A 10 4.13 12.24 4.86
C THR A 10 3.71 10.91 5.47
N VAL A 11 3.97 10.76 6.75
CA VAL A 11 3.58 9.56 7.49
C VAL A 11 2.82 10.03 8.72
N ALA A 12 1.60 9.57 8.87
CA ALA A 12 0.79 9.95 10.02
C ALA A 12 1.45 9.48 11.33
N ASP A 13 1.26 10.24 12.41
CA ASP A 13 1.93 9.95 13.67
C ASP A 13 1.56 8.58 14.23
N ASP A 14 0.35 8.12 14.01
CA ASP A 14 -0.13 6.84 14.51
C ASP A 14 -0.01 5.71 13.48
N ALA A 15 0.63 5.97 12.35
CA ALA A 15 0.91 4.91 11.40
C ALA A 15 2.12 4.09 11.86
N ASP A 16 2.10 2.81 11.56
CA ASP A 16 3.21 1.92 11.87
C ASP A 16 3.95 1.60 10.57
N VAL A 17 5.10 2.22 10.37
CA VAL A 17 5.90 2.02 9.16
C VAL A 17 7.26 1.49 9.58
N SER A 18 7.57 0.25 9.19
CA SER A 18 8.75 -0.45 9.69
C SER A 18 9.22 -1.52 8.73
N GLY A 19 10.18 -2.33 9.18
CA GLY A 19 10.66 -3.48 8.40
C GLY A 19 11.49 -3.11 7.19
N GLY A 20 12.15 -1.93 7.21
CA GLY A 20 12.96 -1.50 6.08
C GLY A 20 12.13 -0.86 4.95
N THR A 21 10.88 -0.48 5.23
CA THR A 21 10.03 0.18 4.24
C THR A 21 10.67 1.47 3.75
N VAL A 22 10.54 1.72 2.44
CA VAL A 22 10.93 3.01 1.86
C VAL A 22 9.67 3.74 1.41
N VAL A 23 9.51 4.98 1.89
CA VAL A 23 8.40 5.85 1.51
C VAL A 23 8.95 6.88 0.54
N GLY A 24 8.57 6.79 -0.73
CA GLY A 24 9.12 7.59 -1.80
C GLY A 24 8.78 9.06 -1.72
N VAL A 25 9.32 9.83 -2.65
CA VAL A 25 9.14 11.28 -2.71
C VAL A 25 7.66 11.60 -2.85
N GLY A 26 7.13 12.41 -1.95
CA GLY A 26 5.73 12.83 -1.98
C GLY A 26 4.72 11.71 -1.71
N ALA A 27 5.18 10.54 -1.34
CA ALA A 27 4.27 9.45 -0.97
C ALA A 27 3.66 9.71 0.41
N SER A 28 2.54 9.08 0.71
CA SER A 28 1.84 9.33 1.97
C SER A 28 1.33 8.04 2.61
N VAL A 29 1.33 8.03 3.94
CA VAL A 29 0.78 6.92 4.73
C VAL A 29 -0.21 7.52 5.72
N GLY A 30 -1.46 7.10 5.64
CA GLY A 30 -2.55 7.62 6.45
C GLY A 30 -2.56 7.08 7.89
N GLY A 31 -3.41 7.69 8.70
CA GLY A 31 -3.52 7.34 10.12
C GLY A 31 -3.91 5.89 10.35
N GLY A 32 -3.29 5.27 11.33
CA GLY A 32 -3.58 3.89 11.68
C GLY A 32 -3.16 2.84 10.66
N ALA A 33 -2.54 3.25 9.55
CA ALA A 33 -2.07 2.31 8.54
C ALA A 33 -0.84 1.55 9.02
N THR A 34 -0.66 0.35 8.52
CA THR A 34 0.51 -0.47 8.79
C THR A 34 1.23 -0.74 7.48
N VAL A 35 2.51 -0.38 7.40
CA VAL A 35 3.33 -0.65 6.22
C VAL A 35 4.61 -1.32 6.68
N PHE A 36 4.84 -2.54 6.22
CA PHE A 36 5.98 -3.34 6.66
C PHE A 36 6.70 -3.95 5.46
N GLY A 37 8.03 -3.80 5.43
CA GLY A 37 8.85 -4.48 4.42
C GLY A 37 8.52 -4.10 2.98
N SER A 38 8.01 -2.89 2.76
CA SER A 38 7.44 -2.52 1.47
C SER A 38 8.18 -1.36 0.84
N VAL A 39 7.94 -1.14 -0.45
CA VAL A 39 8.48 0.01 -1.16
C VAL A 39 7.31 0.79 -1.76
N LEU A 40 7.19 2.05 -1.35
CA LEU A 40 6.21 2.97 -1.91
C LEU A 40 6.96 3.92 -2.84
N PHE A 41 6.68 3.81 -4.14
CA PHE A 41 7.33 4.71 -5.09
C PHE A 41 6.72 6.10 -4.99
N ASP A 42 7.28 7.03 -5.76
CA ASP A 42 6.94 8.45 -5.65
C ASP A 42 5.44 8.68 -5.80
N GLY A 43 4.88 9.47 -4.93
CA GLY A 43 3.46 9.84 -4.98
C GLY A 43 2.48 8.73 -4.61
N ALA A 44 2.95 7.55 -4.24
CA ALA A 44 2.04 6.49 -3.81
C ALA A 44 1.33 6.90 -2.51
N ALA A 45 0.10 6.43 -2.32
CA ALA A 45 -0.69 6.79 -1.15
C ALA A 45 -1.29 5.55 -0.50
N VAL A 46 -1.11 5.45 0.82
CA VAL A 46 -1.73 4.38 1.62
C VAL A 46 -2.76 5.04 2.52
N GLY A 47 -4.01 4.62 2.39
CA GLY A 47 -5.13 5.19 3.12
C GLY A 47 -5.16 4.78 4.59
N GLU A 48 -6.02 5.45 5.35
CA GLU A 48 -6.18 5.20 6.77
C GLU A 48 -6.53 3.75 7.04
N GLY A 49 -5.87 3.15 8.03
CA GLY A 49 -6.16 1.79 8.45
C GLY A 49 -5.78 0.71 7.44
N ALA A 50 -5.20 1.06 6.30
CA ALA A 50 -4.78 0.07 5.33
C ALA A 50 -3.57 -0.71 5.83
N VAL A 51 -3.40 -1.92 5.33
CA VAL A 51 -2.27 -2.78 5.67
C VAL A 51 -1.51 -3.11 4.40
N VAL A 52 -0.21 -2.83 4.39
CA VAL A 52 0.66 -3.11 3.25
C VAL A 52 1.89 -3.85 3.77
N ARG A 53 2.03 -5.10 3.40
CA ARG A 53 3.15 -5.93 3.85
C ARG A 53 3.85 -6.56 2.67
N ASP A 54 5.18 -6.47 2.66
CA ASP A 54 6.03 -7.14 1.67
C ASP A 54 5.57 -6.86 0.25
N SER A 55 5.15 -5.63 0.00
CA SER A 55 4.52 -5.24 -1.26
C SER A 55 5.25 -4.06 -1.90
N ILE A 56 4.99 -3.85 -3.19
CA ILE A 56 5.54 -2.73 -3.92
C ILE A 56 4.38 -1.94 -4.50
N LEU A 57 4.35 -0.64 -4.22
CA LEU A 57 3.36 0.27 -4.79
C LEU A 57 4.06 1.14 -5.82
N GLY A 58 3.60 1.10 -7.06
CA GLY A 58 4.14 1.92 -8.13
C GLY A 58 3.86 3.40 -7.92
N ARG A 59 4.38 4.23 -8.80
CA ARG A 59 4.21 5.68 -8.72
C ARG A 59 2.74 6.04 -8.76
N GLY A 60 2.32 6.90 -7.86
CA GLY A 60 0.95 7.38 -7.84
C GLY A 60 -0.08 6.31 -7.57
N ALA A 61 0.32 5.09 -7.21
CA ALA A 61 -0.62 4.05 -6.86
C ALA A 61 -1.33 4.43 -5.56
N ILE A 62 -2.62 4.09 -5.47
CA ILE A 62 -3.44 4.43 -4.31
C ILE A 62 -4.02 3.17 -3.71
N VAL A 63 -3.81 3.02 -2.41
CA VAL A 63 -4.45 1.97 -1.61
C VAL A 63 -5.47 2.66 -0.73
N ALA A 64 -6.75 2.36 -0.95
CA ALA A 64 -7.83 3.01 -0.23
C ALA A 64 -7.85 2.61 1.25
N PRO A 65 -8.53 3.39 2.09
CA PRO A 65 -8.64 3.06 3.51
C PRO A 65 -9.12 1.64 3.74
N GLY A 66 -8.49 0.95 4.67
CA GLY A 66 -8.88 -0.40 5.07
C GLY A 66 -8.55 -1.52 4.11
N ALA A 67 -7.97 -1.24 2.95
CA ALA A 67 -7.53 -2.30 2.04
C ALA A 67 -6.29 -3.00 2.60
N GLU A 68 -6.10 -4.26 2.22
CA GLU A 68 -4.97 -5.05 2.71
C GLU A 68 -4.18 -5.64 1.55
N LEU A 69 -2.88 -5.47 1.60
CA LEU A 69 -1.95 -6.01 0.61
C LEU A 69 -0.89 -6.85 1.32
N HIS A 70 -0.73 -8.09 0.86
CA HIS A 70 0.32 -8.98 1.35
C HIS A 70 1.01 -9.60 0.15
N ASP A 71 2.31 -9.34 0.00
CA ASP A 71 3.09 -9.92 -1.10
C ASP A 71 2.45 -9.60 -2.46
N ALA A 72 2.20 -8.31 -2.70
CA ALA A 72 1.56 -7.84 -3.93
C ALA A 72 2.41 -6.80 -4.63
N VAL A 73 2.27 -6.71 -5.94
CA VAL A 73 2.92 -5.66 -6.74
C VAL A 73 1.82 -4.86 -7.44
N ILE A 74 1.75 -3.59 -7.09
CA ILE A 74 0.72 -2.68 -7.60
C ILE A 74 1.37 -1.74 -8.60
N GLY A 75 0.89 -1.77 -9.84
CA GLY A 75 1.46 -0.97 -10.92
C GLY A 75 1.22 0.51 -10.75
N ASP A 76 1.97 1.30 -11.53
CA ASP A 76 1.87 2.77 -11.47
C ASP A 76 0.43 3.21 -11.68
N GLU A 77 -0.02 4.15 -10.84
CA GLU A 77 -1.32 4.80 -10.95
C GLU A 77 -2.52 3.86 -10.83
N ALA A 78 -2.29 2.65 -10.36
CA ALA A 78 -3.40 1.75 -10.07
C ALA A 78 -4.11 2.18 -8.79
N TYR A 79 -5.38 1.88 -8.70
CA TYR A 79 -6.21 2.20 -7.54
C TYR A 79 -6.78 0.93 -6.95
N ILE A 80 -6.54 0.73 -5.66
CA ILE A 80 -7.06 -0.43 -4.93
C ILE A 80 -8.16 0.08 -4.00
N GLY A 81 -9.40 -0.22 -4.33
CA GLY A 81 -10.56 0.29 -3.59
C GLY A 81 -10.70 -0.31 -2.20
N VAL A 82 -11.57 0.31 -1.42
CA VAL A 82 -11.85 -0.07 -0.04
C VAL A 82 -12.22 -1.55 0.06
N GLY A 83 -11.71 -2.23 1.08
CA GLY A 83 -12.09 -3.60 1.39
C GLY A 83 -11.47 -4.67 0.51
N ASN A 84 -10.61 -4.30 -0.44
CA ASN A 84 -9.90 -5.30 -1.21
C ASN A 84 -8.82 -5.96 -0.36
N GLU A 85 -8.61 -7.25 -0.58
CA GLU A 85 -7.57 -8.02 0.07
C GLU A 85 -6.76 -8.73 -1.01
N LEU A 86 -5.51 -8.32 -1.19
CA LEU A 86 -4.64 -8.87 -2.22
C LEU A 86 -3.50 -9.62 -1.54
N ALA A 87 -3.14 -10.77 -2.08
CA ALA A 87 -2.09 -11.60 -1.47
C ALA A 87 -1.46 -12.54 -2.50
N ARG A 88 -0.44 -13.27 -2.04
CA ARG A 88 0.13 -14.42 -2.75
C ARG A 88 0.77 -14.08 -4.09
N GLY A 89 1.45 -12.96 -4.16
CA GLY A 89 2.18 -12.60 -5.36
C GLY A 89 1.31 -11.99 -6.46
N ILE A 90 0.11 -11.54 -6.11
CA ILE A 90 -0.76 -10.92 -7.09
C ILE A 90 -0.11 -9.66 -7.66
N ARG A 91 -0.32 -9.45 -8.95
CA ARG A 91 0.18 -8.26 -9.63
C ARG A 91 -0.98 -7.51 -10.24
N VAL A 92 -1.02 -6.21 -9.98
CA VAL A 92 -2.03 -5.33 -10.53
C VAL A 92 -1.37 -4.44 -11.57
N TRP A 93 -1.87 -4.47 -12.80
CA TRP A 93 -1.29 -3.72 -13.89
C TRP A 93 -1.43 -2.21 -13.70
N PRO A 94 -0.51 -1.42 -14.27
CA PRO A 94 -0.61 0.04 -14.18
C PRO A 94 -1.97 0.54 -14.65
N GLY A 95 -2.48 1.55 -13.98
CA GLY A 95 -3.74 2.19 -14.32
C GLY A 95 -4.99 1.38 -14.02
N THR A 96 -4.86 0.18 -13.47
CA THR A 96 -6.02 -0.65 -13.12
C THR A 96 -6.76 -0.05 -11.94
N ARG A 97 -8.08 -0.07 -12.00
CA ARG A 97 -8.91 0.36 -10.90
C ARG A 97 -9.69 -0.82 -10.35
N LEU A 98 -9.38 -1.24 -9.12
CA LEU A 98 -10.15 -2.27 -8.44
C LEU A 98 -11.21 -1.60 -7.59
N GLU A 99 -12.46 -1.85 -7.93
CA GLU A 99 -13.58 -1.30 -7.19
C GLU A 99 -13.62 -1.88 -5.77
N PRO A 100 -14.36 -1.26 -4.85
CA PRO A 100 -14.43 -1.77 -3.48
C PRO A 100 -14.83 -3.23 -3.42
N THR A 101 -14.14 -3.98 -2.55
CA THR A 101 -14.42 -5.40 -2.29
C THR A 101 -14.43 -6.29 -3.53
N SER A 102 -13.67 -5.93 -4.56
CA SER A 102 -13.61 -6.74 -5.80
C SER A 102 -12.80 -8.01 -5.62
N VAL A 103 -11.76 -7.96 -4.78
CA VAL A 103 -10.87 -9.10 -4.57
C VAL A 103 -10.73 -9.32 -3.08
N ARG A 104 -11.00 -10.54 -2.64
CA ARG A 104 -10.82 -10.93 -1.25
C ARG A 104 -10.27 -12.34 -1.20
N PHE A 105 -9.29 -12.54 -0.34
CA PHE A 105 -8.73 -13.86 -0.10
C PHE A 105 -9.20 -14.36 1.25
N SER A 106 -9.84 -15.52 1.24
CA SER A 106 -10.27 -16.16 2.46
C SER A 106 -9.26 -17.23 2.85
N SER A 107 -9.04 -17.40 4.15
CA SER A 107 -8.10 -18.39 4.66
C SER A 107 -8.56 -19.82 4.40
N ASP A 108 -9.80 -20.03 4.11
CA ASP A 108 -10.36 -21.35 3.84
C ASP A 108 -10.47 -21.68 2.35
N VAL A 109 -9.89 -20.87 1.52
CA VAL A 109 -9.88 -21.09 0.07
C VAL A 109 -8.61 -21.82 -0.34
#